data_ecc97fedc50bdc28c1cfb958f6a97c72
#
_entry.id   ecc97fedc50bdc28c1cfb958f6a97c72
#
_cell.length_a   1.000
_cell.length_b   1.000
_cell.length_c   1.000
_cell.angle_alpha   90.00
_cell.angle_beta   90.00
_cell.angle_gamma   90.00
#
_symmetry.space_group_name_H-M   'P 1'
#
loop_
_entity.id
_entity.type
_entity.pdbx_description
1 polymer ?
#
loop_
_entity_poly.entity_id
_entity_poly.type
_entity_poly.pdbx_seq_one_letter_code
_entity_poly.pdbx_strand_id
1 'polypeptide(L)'
;QGVVWVGCLPKTAGLRLPEGANKSIALAFFKELGDYAYSRGTVIGMEPNPPIYNTNYINDTESAFDLIKKVDSKGFLLNLDLGTMIQNEEDVGELTGRVSLISHVHISEPGLKPIEERAIHSELKDLLKKEGYDRFISIEMGKTNDIGILENAMAYVRRFSDDL
;
A
#
# COMPACT_ATOMS: atom_id res chain seq x y z
N GLN A 1 2.35 3.31 -17.67
CA GLN A 1 3.31 2.66 -16.76
C GLN A 1 2.52 1.75 -15.83
N GLY A 2 2.86 0.48 -15.76
CA GLY A 2 2.23 -0.46 -14.82
C GLY A 2 2.99 -0.47 -13.49
N VAL A 3 2.26 -0.72 -12.41
CA VAL A 3 2.83 -1.00 -11.10
C VAL A 3 2.66 -2.49 -10.84
N VAL A 4 3.70 -3.17 -10.41
CA VAL A 4 3.63 -4.56 -9.95
C VAL A 4 3.66 -4.54 -8.43
N TRP A 5 2.65 -5.13 -7.82
CA TRP A 5 2.55 -5.19 -6.36
C TRP A 5 3.23 -6.43 -5.82
N VAL A 6 3.93 -6.26 -4.72
CA VAL A 6 4.50 -7.35 -3.94
C VAL A 6 3.96 -7.19 -2.52
N GLY A 7 2.83 -7.83 -2.30
CA GLY A 7 2.25 -7.97 -0.98
C GLY A 7 2.38 -9.41 -0.48
N CYS A 8 2.05 -9.65 0.78
CA CYS A 8 1.87 -11.01 1.26
C CYS A 8 0.64 -11.62 0.58
N LEU A 9 0.83 -12.58 -0.30
CA LEU A 9 -0.29 -13.25 -0.99
C LEU A 9 -1.17 -13.99 0.03
N PRO A 10 -2.45 -13.61 0.19
CA PRO A 10 -3.30 -14.15 1.27
C PRO A 10 -3.48 -15.66 1.25
N LYS A 11 -3.44 -16.29 0.10
CA LYS A 11 -3.62 -17.74 -0.04
C LYS A 11 -2.35 -18.56 0.18
N THR A 12 -1.19 -17.91 0.16
CA THR A 12 0.11 -18.49 0.49
C THR A 12 0.68 -17.87 1.76
N ALA A 13 0.05 -16.87 2.29
CA ALA A 13 0.44 -16.05 3.43
C ALA A 13 0.32 -16.73 4.80
N GLY A 14 -0.09 -17.95 4.86
CA GLY A 14 0.15 -18.77 6.05
C GLY A 14 1.64 -19.05 6.29
N LEU A 15 2.51 -18.58 5.42
CA LEU A 15 3.96 -18.71 5.53
C LEU A 15 4.51 -17.53 6.33
N ARG A 16 4.44 -17.63 7.64
CA ARG A 16 5.20 -16.77 8.52
C ARG A 16 6.69 -17.04 8.33
N LEU A 17 7.50 -15.99 8.32
CA LEU A 17 8.94 -16.16 8.34
C LEU A 17 9.33 -16.94 9.60
N PRO A 18 10.22 -17.95 9.49
CA PRO A 18 10.72 -18.65 10.65
C PRO A 18 11.47 -17.68 11.58
N GLU A 19 11.48 -18.00 12.86
CA GLU A 19 12.28 -17.26 13.84
C GLU A 19 13.76 -17.26 13.41
N GLY A 20 14.40 -16.10 13.42
CA GLY A 20 15.78 -15.94 12.97
C GLY A 20 16.00 -15.92 11.45
N ALA A 21 14.93 -15.82 10.65
CA ALA A 21 15.06 -15.70 9.20
C ALA A 21 16.02 -14.56 8.79
N ASN A 22 16.91 -14.85 7.86
CA ASN A 22 17.90 -13.89 7.39
C ASN A 22 17.27 -12.84 6.49
N LYS A 23 16.95 -11.68 7.07
CA LYS A 23 16.35 -10.55 6.34
C LYS A 23 17.26 -9.94 5.25
N SER A 24 18.57 -10.22 5.26
CA SER A 24 19.49 -9.72 4.23
C SER A 24 19.20 -10.31 2.85
N ILE A 25 18.68 -11.53 2.80
CA ILE A 25 18.27 -12.17 1.53
C ILE A 25 17.13 -11.37 0.90
N ALA A 26 16.15 -10.93 1.68
CA ALA A 26 15.05 -10.12 1.21
C ALA A 26 15.53 -8.77 0.65
N LEU A 27 16.50 -8.12 1.31
CA LEU A 27 17.07 -6.86 0.83
C LEU A 27 17.74 -7.00 -0.53
N ALA A 28 18.59 -8.03 -0.69
CA ALA A 28 19.27 -8.29 -1.97
C ALA A 28 18.25 -8.60 -3.08
N PHE A 29 17.27 -9.44 -2.79
CA PHE A 29 16.21 -9.79 -3.73
C PHE A 29 15.39 -8.57 -4.17
N PHE A 30 14.91 -7.76 -3.23
CA PHE A 30 14.11 -6.58 -3.56
C PHE A 30 14.93 -5.50 -4.26
N LYS A 31 16.23 -5.39 -3.97
CA LYS A 31 17.14 -4.50 -4.69
C LYS A 31 17.24 -4.89 -6.17
N GLU A 32 17.53 -6.15 -6.45
CA GLU A 32 17.64 -6.66 -7.82
C GLU A 32 16.30 -6.51 -8.57
N LEU A 33 15.19 -6.90 -7.94
CA LEU A 33 13.86 -6.81 -8.52
C LEU A 33 13.44 -5.36 -8.80
N GLY A 34 13.69 -4.44 -7.88
CA GLY A 34 13.40 -3.03 -8.04
C GLY A 34 14.23 -2.38 -9.15
N ASP A 35 15.53 -2.65 -9.20
CA ASP A 35 16.41 -2.13 -10.23
C ASP A 35 16.02 -2.68 -11.63
N TYR A 36 15.64 -3.95 -11.69
CA TYR A 36 15.10 -4.54 -12.92
C TYR A 36 13.80 -3.87 -13.34
N ALA A 37 12.83 -3.71 -12.43
CA ALA A 37 11.56 -3.03 -12.72
C ALA A 37 11.79 -1.60 -13.24
N TYR A 38 12.67 -0.83 -12.58
CA TYR A 38 13.02 0.52 -13.01
C TYR A 38 13.61 0.53 -14.42
N SER A 39 14.49 -0.42 -14.74
CA SER A 39 15.08 -0.56 -16.08
C SER A 39 14.04 -0.83 -17.17
N ARG A 40 12.86 -1.35 -16.78
CA ARG A 40 11.73 -1.63 -17.67
C ARG A 40 10.65 -0.54 -17.70
N GLY A 41 10.90 0.59 -17.01
CA GLY A 41 9.96 1.71 -16.93
C GLY A 41 8.76 1.44 -16.03
N THR A 42 8.89 0.54 -15.06
CA THR A 42 7.87 0.23 -14.06
C THR A 42 8.45 0.24 -12.65
N VAL A 43 7.62 0.04 -11.64
CA VAL A 43 8.03 -0.07 -10.24
C VAL A 43 7.36 -1.26 -9.56
N ILE A 44 7.97 -1.73 -8.50
CA ILE A 44 7.39 -2.69 -7.55
C ILE A 44 6.85 -1.90 -6.35
N GLY A 45 5.59 -2.11 -6.00
CA GLY A 45 4.98 -1.54 -4.80
C GLY A 45 5.02 -2.55 -3.65
N MET A 46 5.74 -2.24 -2.57
CA MET A 46 5.68 -2.99 -1.32
C MET A 46 4.41 -2.60 -0.58
N GLU A 47 3.58 -3.57 -0.27
CA GLU A 47 2.35 -3.39 0.50
C GLU A 47 2.51 -3.99 1.89
N PRO A 48 2.46 -3.19 2.95
CA PRO A 48 2.41 -3.70 4.31
C PRO A 48 1.08 -4.41 4.58
N ASN A 49 1.14 -5.51 5.32
CA ASN A 49 -0.05 -6.27 5.67
C ASN A 49 -0.11 -6.52 7.18
N PRO A 50 -1.16 -6.09 7.88
CA PRO A 50 -1.26 -6.23 9.32
C PRO A 50 -1.35 -7.69 9.77
N PRO A 51 -1.00 -8.00 11.05
CA PRO A 51 -0.98 -9.37 11.56
C PRO A 51 -2.32 -10.13 11.48
N ILE A 52 -3.44 -9.42 11.32
CA ILE A 52 -4.76 -10.05 11.12
C ILE A 52 -4.81 -10.96 9.90
N TYR A 53 -3.93 -10.72 8.91
CA TYR A 53 -3.78 -11.56 7.71
C TYR A 53 -2.76 -12.69 7.89
N ASN A 54 -2.39 -13.00 9.16
CA ASN A 54 -1.46 -14.07 9.52
C ASN A 54 -0.05 -13.91 8.93
N THR A 55 0.42 -12.68 8.80
CA THR A 55 1.78 -12.33 8.37
C THR A 55 2.63 -11.82 9.55
N ASN A 56 3.95 -11.91 9.44
CA ASN A 56 4.91 -11.42 10.43
C ASN A 56 6.09 -10.68 9.78
N TYR A 57 5.89 -10.15 8.57
CA TYR A 57 6.92 -9.41 7.85
C TYR A 57 6.29 -8.19 7.16
N ILE A 58 6.80 -7.00 7.49
CA ILE A 58 6.30 -5.71 7.01
C ILE A 58 4.80 -5.58 7.29
N ASN A 59 4.47 -5.35 8.56
CA ASN A 59 3.09 -5.36 9.04
C ASN A 59 2.47 -3.96 9.16
N ASP A 60 3.27 -2.91 8.98
CA ASP A 60 2.91 -1.50 9.12
C ASP A 60 3.63 -0.63 8.08
N THR A 61 3.11 0.58 7.89
CA THR A 61 3.62 1.53 6.89
C THR A 61 5.05 1.99 7.20
N GLU A 62 5.41 2.18 8.48
CA GLU A 62 6.76 2.59 8.87
C GLU A 62 7.79 1.51 8.55
N SER A 63 7.48 0.24 8.87
CA SER A 63 8.33 -0.89 8.49
C SER A 63 8.54 -1.01 6.98
N ALA A 64 7.51 -0.66 6.18
CA ALA A 64 7.62 -0.64 4.72
C ALA A 64 8.55 0.48 4.24
N PHE A 65 8.44 1.68 4.78
CA PHE A 65 9.37 2.77 4.47
C PHE A 65 10.81 2.44 4.87
N ASP A 66 10.99 1.82 6.02
CA ASP A 66 12.31 1.34 6.48
C ASP A 66 12.92 0.33 5.50
N LEU A 67 12.09 -0.60 5.00
CA LEU A 67 12.52 -1.56 3.99
C LEU A 67 12.90 -0.85 2.68
N ILE A 68 12.05 0.06 2.18
CA ILE A 68 12.28 0.82 0.95
C ILE A 68 13.60 1.59 1.04
N LYS A 69 13.85 2.26 2.16
CA LYS A 69 15.11 2.98 2.42
C LYS A 69 16.32 2.06 2.42
N LYS A 70 16.22 0.86 3.00
CA LYS A 70 17.31 -0.14 3.05
C LYS A 70 17.55 -0.80 1.69
N VAL A 71 16.50 -1.02 0.91
CA VAL A 71 16.57 -1.57 -0.45
C VAL A 71 17.25 -0.58 -1.39
N ASP A 72 17.01 0.71 -1.22
CA ASP A 72 17.63 1.80 -1.99
C ASP A 72 17.55 1.57 -3.51
N SER A 73 16.34 1.36 -4.02
CA SER A 73 16.07 1.22 -5.46
C SER A 73 14.96 2.16 -5.89
N LYS A 74 15.18 2.89 -6.99
CA LYS A 74 14.16 3.76 -7.60
C LYS A 74 12.94 3.01 -8.10
N GLY A 75 13.04 1.71 -8.29
CA GLY A 75 11.96 0.85 -8.75
C GLY A 75 11.30 0.07 -7.62
N PHE A 76 11.62 0.33 -6.35
CA PHE A 76 11.00 -0.32 -5.20
C PHE A 76 10.40 0.73 -4.26
N LEU A 77 9.08 0.87 -4.28
CA LEU A 77 8.35 1.94 -3.62
C LEU A 77 7.23 1.37 -2.76
N LEU A 78 6.47 2.24 -2.09
CA LEU A 78 5.32 1.85 -1.27
C LEU A 78 4.06 1.70 -2.13
N ASN A 79 3.30 0.63 -1.93
CA ASN A 79 1.87 0.60 -2.16
C ASN A 79 1.19 0.89 -0.81
N LEU A 80 0.64 2.09 -0.67
CA LEU A 80 -0.03 2.51 0.56
C LEU A 80 -1.42 1.89 0.61
N ASP A 81 -1.69 1.08 1.64
CA ASP A 81 -2.99 0.48 1.88
C ASP A 81 -3.68 1.14 3.09
N LEU A 82 -4.82 1.79 2.85
CA LEU A 82 -5.55 2.46 3.94
C LEU A 82 -6.19 1.48 4.91
N GLY A 83 -6.57 0.28 4.46
CA GLY A 83 -7.07 -0.76 5.36
C GLY A 83 -6.02 -1.17 6.39
N THR A 84 -4.75 -1.19 6.00
CA THR A 84 -3.62 -1.42 6.92
C THR A 84 -3.47 -0.27 7.90
N MET A 85 -3.44 0.98 7.42
CA MET A 85 -3.35 2.15 8.29
C MET A 85 -4.49 2.22 9.31
N ILE A 86 -5.74 1.99 8.87
CA ILE A 86 -6.91 1.96 9.74
C ILE A 86 -6.80 0.82 10.76
N GLN A 87 -6.41 -0.38 10.33
CA GLN A 87 -6.28 -1.54 11.22
C GLN A 87 -5.23 -1.33 12.30
N ASN A 88 -4.16 -0.63 11.99
CA ASN A 88 -3.03 -0.38 12.89
C ASN A 88 -3.15 0.95 13.64
N GLU A 89 -4.21 1.75 13.39
CA GLU A 89 -4.39 3.09 13.96
C GLU A 89 -3.20 4.02 13.63
N GLU A 90 -2.68 3.94 12.39
CA GLU A 90 -1.55 4.73 11.92
C GLU A 90 -1.98 6.17 11.58
N ASP A 91 -1.11 7.14 11.82
CA ASP A 91 -1.36 8.56 11.55
C ASP A 91 -0.92 8.94 10.12
N VAL A 92 -1.80 9.63 9.38
CA VAL A 92 -1.47 10.17 8.04
C VAL A 92 -0.28 11.14 8.10
N GLY A 93 -0.10 11.85 9.20
CA GLY A 93 1.03 12.76 9.41
C GLY A 93 2.40 12.09 9.29
N GLU A 94 2.47 10.78 9.54
CA GLU A 94 3.70 9.99 9.37
C GLU A 94 4.15 9.87 7.91
N LEU A 95 3.25 10.11 6.94
CA LEU A 95 3.57 10.12 5.52
C LEU A 95 4.22 11.42 5.05
N THR A 96 4.22 12.48 5.87
CA THR A 96 4.71 13.81 5.51
C THR A 96 6.17 13.77 5.03
N GLY A 97 6.43 14.34 3.85
CA GLY A 97 7.75 14.34 3.21
C GLY A 97 8.14 13.02 2.56
N ARG A 98 7.25 12.01 2.58
CA ARG A 98 7.50 10.67 2.02
C ARG A 98 6.55 10.30 0.87
N VAL A 99 5.62 11.18 0.48
CA VAL A 99 4.63 10.92 -0.58
C VAL A 99 5.29 10.55 -1.92
N SER A 100 6.48 11.08 -2.21
CA SER A 100 7.26 10.71 -3.41
C SER A 100 7.67 9.22 -3.45
N LEU A 101 7.70 8.54 -2.31
CA LEU A 101 7.98 7.11 -2.19
C LEU A 101 6.73 6.24 -2.35
N ILE A 102 5.54 6.84 -2.47
CA ILE A 102 4.28 6.11 -2.67
C ILE A 102 4.06 5.92 -4.16
N SER A 103 4.02 4.68 -4.63
CA SER A 103 3.77 4.33 -6.04
C SER A 103 2.30 4.16 -6.36
N HIS A 104 1.50 3.80 -5.37
CA HIS A 104 0.09 3.50 -5.50
C HIS A 104 -0.62 3.68 -4.16
N VAL A 105 -1.91 3.99 -4.20
CA VAL A 105 -2.76 4.07 -3.00
C VAL A 105 -3.96 3.15 -3.18
N HIS A 106 -4.18 2.27 -2.20
CA HIS A 106 -5.42 1.53 -2.06
C HIS A 106 -6.35 2.22 -1.07
N ILE A 107 -7.53 2.57 -1.54
CA ILE A 107 -8.66 2.89 -0.67
C ILE A 107 -9.32 1.57 -0.32
N SER A 108 -9.14 1.15 0.92
CA SER A 108 -9.51 -0.17 1.43
C SER A 108 -10.00 -0.07 2.88
N GLU A 109 -10.64 -1.13 3.34
CA GLU A 109 -11.09 -1.28 4.72
C GLU A 109 -10.48 -2.53 5.35
N PRO A 110 -10.24 -2.56 6.68
CA PRO A 110 -9.79 -3.77 7.36
C PRO A 110 -10.67 -4.99 7.04
N GLY A 111 -10.02 -6.08 6.63
CA GLY A 111 -10.72 -7.29 6.22
C GLY A 111 -11.41 -7.19 4.87
N LEU A 112 -11.01 -6.22 4.04
CA LEU A 112 -11.57 -5.96 2.70
C LEU A 112 -13.09 -5.73 2.73
N LYS A 113 -13.59 -5.10 3.78
CA LYS A 113 -15.00 -4.71 3.92
C LYS A 113 -15.39 -3.67 2.86
N PRO A 114 -16.70 -3.43 2.65
CA PRO A 114 -17.16 -2.29 1.87
C PRO A 114 -16.56 -0.98 2.37
N ILE A 115 -16.21 -0.08 1.43
CA ILE A 115 -15.60 1.21 1.74
C ILE A 115 -16.59 2.07 2.54
N GLU A 116 -16.11 2.61 3.65
CA GLU A 116 -16.83 3.57 4.49
C GLU A 116 -16.18 4.96 4.39
N GLU A 117 -16.97 6.02 4.55
CA GLU A 117 -16.44 7.39 4.65
C GLU A 117 -15.73 7.58 6.00
N ARG A 118 -14.45 7.98 5.96
CA ARG A 118 -13.61 8.16 7.16
C ARG A 118 -12.84 9.47 7.10
N ALA A 119 -12.55 10.04 8.28
CA ALA A 119 -11.73 11.25 8.39
C ALA A 119 -10.34 11.06 7.77
N ILE A 120 -9.72 9.90 7.97
CA ILE A 120 -8.39 9.56 7.42
C ILE A 120 -8.33 9.72 5.89
N HIS A 121 -9.44 9.52 5.17
CA HIS A 121 -9.48 9.73 3.73
C HIS A 121 -9.30 11.21 3.37
N SER A 122 -9.97 12.12 4.08
CA SER A 122 -9.81 13.56 3.86
C SER A 122 -8.39 14.02 4.21
N GLU A 123 -7.85 13.56 5.33
CA GLU A 123 -6.50 13.90 5.78
C GLU A 123 -5.44 13.44 4.77
N LEU A 124 -5.58 12.19 4.27
CA LEU A 124 -4.69 11.67 3.24
C LEU A 124 -4.80 12.47 1.94
N LYS A 125 -6.02 12.79 1.48
CA LYS A 125 -6.23 13.60 0.27
C LYS A 125 -5.51 14.94 0.36
N ASP A 126 -5.66 15.64 1.48
CA ASP A 126 -5.03 16.95 1.70
C ASP A 126 -3.50 16.84 1.66
N LEU A 127 -2.93 15.79 2.26
CA LEU A 127 -1.50 15.54 2.23
C LEU A 127 -1.02 15.20 0.82
N LEU A 128 -1.69 14.28 0.12
CA LEU A 128 -1.34 13.88 -1.25
C LEU A 128 -1.34 15.08 -2.19
N LYS A 129 -2.39 15.91 -2.11
CA LYS A 129 -2.49 17.15 -2.87
C LYS A 129 -1.37 18.13 -2.55
N LYS A 130 -1.10 18.36 -1.28
CA LYS A 130 -0.04 19.27 -0.79
C LYS A 130 1.33 18.85 -1.29
N GLU A 131 1.62 17.56 -1.34
CA GLU A 131 2.92 17.02 -1.75
C GLU A 131 2.98 16.61 -3.23
N GLY A 132 1.93 16.90 -4.01
CA GLY A 132 1.92 16.74 -5.46
C GLY A 132 1.90 15.29 -5.93
N TYR A 133 1.11 14.43 -5.27
CA TYR A 133 0.91 13.06 -5.71
C TYR A 133 0.20 13.01 -7.07
N ASP A 134 0.79 12.36 -8.05
CA ASP A 134 0.31 12.28 -9.44
C ASP A 134 0.15 10.84 -9.95
N ARG A 135 0.05 9.88 -9.04
CA ARG A 135 -0.01 8.45 -9.40
C ARG A 135 -1.40 7.86 -9.18
N PHE A 136 -1.49 6.55 -9.23
CA PHE A 136 -2.77 5.85 -9.21
C PHE A 136 -3.35 5.66 -7.81
N ILE A 137 -4.68 5.77 -7.74
CA ILE A 137 -5.49 5.42 -6.58
C ILE A 137 -6.50 4.39 -7.05
N SER A 138 -6.68 3.31 -6.32
CA SER A 138 -7.66 2.29 -6.63
C SER A 138 -8.44 1.83 -5.39
N ILE A 139 -9.60 1.26 -5.64
CA ILE A 139 -10.41 0.60 -4.62
C ILE A 139 -9.88 -0.82 -4.45
N GLU A 140 -9.63 -1.21 -3.20
CA GLU A 140 -9.44 -2.60 -2.84
C GLU A 140 -10.54 -3.03 -1.86
N MET A 141 -11.40 -3.95 -2.32
CA MET A 141 -12.58 -4.40 -1.57
C MET A 141 -12.84 -5.88 -1.86
N GLY A 142 -13.33 -6.59 -0.88
CA GLY A 142 -13.74 -7.97 -1.02
C GLY A 142 -14.92 -8.12 -2.00
N LYS A 143 -15.12 -9.35 -2.45
CA LYS A 143 -16.21 -9.69 -3.38
C LYS A 143 -17.57 -9.31 -2.76
N THR A 144 -18.37 -8.58 -3.53
CA THR A 144 -19.79 -8.31 -3.23
C THR A 144 -20.67 -8.73 -4.40
N ASN A 145 -21.91 -9.17 -4.11
CA ASN A 145 -22.95 -9.40 -5.10
C ASN A 145 -23.95 -8.22 -5.16
N ASP A 146 -23.76 -7.21 -4.31
CA ASP A 146 -24.58 -6.00 -4.27
C ASP A 146 -23.93 -4.91 -5.13
N ILE A 147 -24.55 -4.62 -6.27
CA ILE A 147 -24.08 -3.59 -7.21
C ILE A 147 -24.13 -2.21 -6.56
N GLY A 148 -25.11 -1.93 -5.69
CA GLY A 148 -25.22 -0.64 -5.01
C GLY A 148 -24.02 -0.36 -4.09
N ILE A 149 -23.47 -1.38 -3.43
CA ILE A 149 -22.24 -1.23 -2.65
C ILE A 149 -21.06 -0.82 -3.56
N LEU A 150 -20.94 -1.47 -4.72
CA LEU A 150 -19.87 -1.18 -5.67
C LEU A 150 -20.02 0.23 -6.25
N GLU A 151 -21.24 0.62 -6.66
CA GLU A 151 -21.52 1.95 -7.21
C GLU A 151 -21.22 3.06 -6.17
N ASN A 152 -21.61 2.85 -4.92
CA ASN A 152 -21.32 3.79 -3.83
C ASN A 152 -19.81 3.92 -3.58
N ALA A 153 -19.07 2.83 -3.52
CA ALA A 153 -17.61 2.85 -3.36
C ALA A 153 -16.94 3.59 -4.52
N MET A 154 -17.34 3.31 -5.76
CA MET A 154 -16.81 3.98 -6.94
C MET A 154 -17.12 5.48 -6.93
N ALA A 155 -18.36 5.87 -6.61
CA ALA A 155 -18.75 7.27 -6.53
C ALA A 155 -17.99 8.02 -5.42
N TYR A 156 -17.78 7.37 -4.29
CA TYR A 156 -17.01 7.93 -3.17
C TYR A 156 -15.54 8.16 -3.56
N VAL A 157 -14.86 7.13 -4.07
CA VAL A 157 -13.44 7.23 -4.42
C VAL A 157 -13.20 8.15 -5.61
N ARG A 158 -14.16 8.26 -6.52
CA ARG A 158 -14.09 9.27 -7.60
C ARG A 158 -14.07 10.67 -7.02
N ARG A 159 -14.98 11.01 -6.09
CA ARG A 159 -14.96 12.34 -5.41
C ARG A 159 -13.67 12.57 -4.64
N PHE A 160 -13.07 11.52 -4.09
CA PHE A 160 -11.76 11.61 -3.45
C PHE A 160 -10.68 12.00 -4.45
N SER A 161 -10.66 11.43 -5.66
CA SER A 161 -9.61 11.63 -6.65
C SER A 161 -9.80 12.89 -7.52
N ASP A 162 -11.03 13.33 -7.75
CA ASP A 162 -11.34 14.46 -8.67
C ASP A 162 -10.72 15.80 -8.21
N ASP A 163 -10.29 15.90 -6.95
CA ASP A 163 -9.70 17.11 -6.38
C ASP A 163 -8.18 16.99 -6.10
N LEU A 164 -7.53 15.88 -6.47
CA LEU A 164 -6.09 15.69 -6.42
C LEU A 164 -5.45 16.18 -7.71
#